data_89bb6df14068e5aedc3add47a30e1130
#
_entry.id   89bb6df14068e5aedc3add47a30e1130
#
_cell.length_a   1.000
_cell.length_b   1.000
_cell.length_c   1.000
_cell.angle_alpha   90.00
_cell.angle_beta   90.00
_cell.angle_gamma   90.00
#
_symmetry.space_group_name_H-M   'P 1'
#
loop_
_entity.id
_entity.type
_entity.pdbx_description
1 polymer ?
#
loop_
_entity_poly.entity_id
_entity_poly.type
_entity_poly.pdbx_seq_one_letter_code
_entity_poly.pdbx_strand_id
1 'polypeptide(L)'
;MNPWIGLLKKEWRISKLWIWTTVGIVIAVNIVAYLFALKYDEPIAMFVPSLIVTCLHAFYMLIFMALSLQTETKRLHLWLHTPQPVFRLVSAKLLIAFGSLLVSLFVSVLFTYIASLGIKERYFHEEMWNHELFIQSGVLAVLSIVLLSVHMAVLCLFYWVIYRICKQMIPKLSGLIVALIYFLLGWLFSQFMKTNIFEWLTGWGKIAVPGITFKYNTTEGWIMIQKIETISIGAGVFYGIMAILVFCSSIWLIDRKVEV
;
A
#
# COMPACT_ATOMS: atom_id res chain seq x y z
N MET A 1 -28.67 15.31 10.09
CA MET A 1 -27.61 14.75 9.21
C MET A 1 -26.80 13.71 9.99
N ASN A 2 -26.50 12.57 9.40
CA ASN A 2 -25.68 11.56 10.06
C ASN A 2 -24.26 12.15 10.28
N PRO A 3 -23.76 12.21 11.54
CA PRO A 3 -22.46 12.79 11.87
C PRO A 3 -21.29 12.17 11.09
N TRP A 4 -21.42 10.88 10.73
CA TRP A 4 -20.45 10.14 9.92
C TRP A 4 -20.28 10.71 8.50
N ILE A 5 -21.41 11.04 7.83
CA ILE A 5 -21.37 11.62 6.48
C ILE A 5 -20.72 13.00 6.50
N GLY A 6 -20.98 13.80 7.54
CA GLY A 6 -20.34 15.10 7.73
C GLY A 6 -18.81 14.99 7.86
N LEU A 7 -18.35 13.96 8.59
CA LEU A 7 -16.93 13.68 8.78
C LEU A 7 -16.25 13.25 7.47
N LEU A 8 -16.84 12.30 6.74
CA LEU A 8 -16.34 11.88 5.44
C LEU A 8 -16.27 13.04 4.44
N LYS A 9 -17.29 13.90 4.41
CA LYS A 9 -17.29 15.08 3.55
C LYS A 9 -16.19 16.08 3.92
N LYS A 10 -15.90 16.26 5.21
CA LYS A 10 -14.78 17.07 5.70
C LYS A 10 -13.46 16.50 5.20
N GLU A 11 -13.20 15.21 5.46
CA GLU A 11 -11.94 14.56 5.06
C GLU A 11 -11.75 14.56 3.55
N TRP A 12 -12.79 14.29 2.78
CA TRP A 12 -12.77 14.40 1.31
C TRP A 12 -12.37 15.80 0.84
N ARG A 13 -12.96 16.85 1.44
CA ARG A 13 -12.67 18.24 1.06
C ARG A 13 -11.22 18.62 1.32
N ILE A 14 -10.64 18.14 2.42
CA ILE A 14 -9.24 18.36 2.77
C ILE A 14 -8.31 17.61 1.81
N SER A 15 -8.67 16.38 1.45
CA SER A 15 -7.80 15.46 0.70
C SER A 15 -7.96 15.54 -0.81
N LYS A 16 -9.01 16.17 -1.33
CA LYS A 16 -9.31 16.20 -2.78
C LYS A 16 -8.15 16.70 -3.64
N LEU A 17 -7.42 17.73 -3.17
CA LEU A 17 -6.27 18.25 -3.90
C LEU A 17 -5.17 17.21 -4.02
N TRP A 18 -4.86 16.53 -2.92
CA TRP A 18 -3.88 15.43 -2.90
C TRP A 18 -4.27 14.30 -3.86
N ILE A 19 -5.54 13.90 -3.86
CA ILE A 19 -6.06 12.83 -4.73
C ILE A 19 -5.84 13.19 -6.21
N TRP A 20 -6.26 14.38 -6.62
CA TRP A 20 -6.11 14.81 -8.01
C TRP A 20 -4.65 15.05 -8.40
N THR A 21 -3.82 15.53 -7.48
CA THR A 21 -2.39 15.68 -7.71
C THR A 21 -1.72 14.33 -7.95
N THR A 22 -2.02 13.31 -7.15
CA THR A 22 -1.43 11.97 -7.34
C THR A 22 -1.88 11.31 -8.63
N VAL A 23 -3.17 11.39 -8.98
CA VAL A 23 -3.68 10.91 -10.28
C VAL A 23 -3.01 11.66 -11.43
N GLY A 24 -2.85 12.99 -11.32
CA GLY A 24 -2.15 13.80 -12.31
C GLY A 24 -0.70 13.39 -12.49
N ILE A 25 0.02 13.11 -11.41
CA ILE A 25 1.41 12.60 -11.45
C ILE A 25 1.47 11.23 -12.14
N VAL A 26 0.58 10.31 -11.80
CA VAL A 26 0.50 8.98 -12.45
C VAL A 26 0.32 9.13 -13.96
N ILE A 27 -0.63 9.98 -14.39
CA ILE A 27 -0.88 10.23 -15.81
C ILE A 27 0.34 10.88 -16.47
N ALA A 28 0.94 11.90 -15.85
CA ALA A 28 2.09 12.60 -16.40
C ALA A 28 3.30 11.68 -16.61
N VAL A 29 3.63 10.84 -15.61
CA VAL A 29 4.72 9.87 -15.71
C VAL A 29 4.46 8.89 -16.86
N ASN A 30 3.24 8.39 -16.99
CA ASN A 30 2.89 7.45 -18.05
C ASN A 30 2.89 8.09 -19.44
N ILE A 31 2.47 9.35 -19.59
CA ILE A 31 2.58 10.10 -20.85
C ILE A 31 4.05 10.28 -21.24
N VAL A 32 4.90 10.69 -20.30
CA VAL A 32 6.34 10.84 -20.56
C VAL A 32 6.95 9.50 -20.97
N ALA A 33 6.64 8.41 -20.26
CA ALA A 33 7.09 7.07 -20.59
C ALA A 33 6.63 6.63 -22.01
N TYR A 34 5.40 6.94 -22.39
CA TYR A 34 4.87 6.68 -23.73
C TYR A 34 5.62 7.47 -24.81
N LEU A 35 5.91 8.76 -24.59
CA LEU A 35 6.70 9.58 -25.53
C LEU A 35 8.12 9.02 -25.70
N PHE A 36 8.73 8.53 -24.62
CA PHE A 36 10.03 7.84 -24.71
C PHE A 36 9.93 6.53 -25.51
N ALA A 37 8.88 5.74 -25.31
CA ALA A 37 8.65 4.51 -26.05
C ALA A 37 8.52 4.78 -27.58
N LEU A 38 7.79 5.84 -27.95
CA LEU A 38 7.68 6.28 -29.35
C LEU A 38 9.01 6.76 -29.94
N LYS A 39 9.78 7.54 -29.16
CA LYS A 39 11.05 8.11 -29.63
C LYS A 39 12.11 7.06 -29.91
N TYR A 40 12.18 6.02 -29.08
CA TYR A 40 13.20 4.97 -29.18
C TYR A 40 12.69 3.70 -29.85
N ASP A 41 11.42 3.66 -30.24
CA ASP A 41 10.72 2.47 -30.78
C ASP A 41 10.84 1.25 -29.86
N GLU A 42 10.78 1.48 -28.52
CA GLU A 42 11.00 0.48 -27.49
C GLU A 42 9.85 0.44 -26.47
N PRO A 43 8.92 -0.56 -26.54
CA PRO A 43 7.77 -0.65 -25.65
C PRO A 43 8.16 -0.79 -24.16
N ILE A 44 9.34 -1.34 -23.88
CA ILE A 44 9.85 -1.52 -22.52
C ILE A 44 10.01 -0.18 -21.80
N ALA A 45 10.27 0.89 -22.54
CA ALA A 45 10.39 2.25 -22.01
C ALA A 45 9.08 2.81 -21.43
N MET A 46 7.94 2.28 -21.84
CA MET A 46 6.63 2.58 -21.26
C MET A 46 6.30 1.58 -20.13
N PHE A 47 6.54 0.31 -20.33
CA PHE A 47 6.11 -0.75 -19.41
C PHE A 47 6.80 -0.68 -18.06
N VAL A 48 8.13 -0.52 -18.03
CA VAL A 48 8.91 -0.51 -16.78
C VAL A 48 8.51 0.65 -15.86
N PRO A 49 8.44 1.92 -16.30
CA PRO A 49 7.96 3.01 -15.46
C PRO A 49 6.50 2.82 -14.98
N SER A 50 5.61 2.34 -15.86
CA SER A 50 4.22 2.06 -15.49
C SER A 50 4.13 1.01 -14.39
N LEU A 51 4.91 -0.07 -14.49
CA LEU A 51 4.99 -1.12 -13.48
C LEU A 51 5.55 -0.59 -12.16
N ILE A 52 6.62 0.20 -12.20
CA ILE A 52 7.21 0.83 -10.99
C ILE A 52 6.19 1.72 -10.31
N VAL A 53 5.47 2.58 -11.05
CA VAL A 53 4.43 3.44 -10.50
C VAL A 53 3.32 2.61 -9.84
N THR A 54 2.92 1.50 -10.46
CA THR A 54 1.92 0.59 -9.89
C THR A 54 2.41 -0.04 -8.59
N CYS A 55 3.65 -0.51 -8.52
CA CYS A 55 4.25 -1.06 -7.31
C CYS A 55 4.38 -0.01 -6.18
N LEU A 56 4.68 1.25 -6.52
CA LEU A 56 4.79 2.34 -5.53
C LEU A 56 3.47 2.64 -4.81
N HIS A 57 2.32 2.21 -5.36
CA HIS A 57 1.03 2.31 -4.65
C HIS A 57 0.98 1.50 -3.36
N ALA A 58 1.90 0.55 -3.14
CA ALA A 58 2.07 -0.11 -1.84
C ALA A 58 2.34 0.89 -0.69
N PHE A 59 2.97 2.02 -0.97
CA PHE A 59 3.26 3.08 0.00
C PHE A 59 2.24 4.23 -0.03
N TYR A 60 1.24 4.18 -0.91
CA TYR A 60 0.29 5.27 -1.11
C TYR A 60 -0.43 5.67 0.16
N MET A 61 -1.09 4.71 0.83
CA MET A 61 -1.85 4.99 2.04
C MET A 61 -0.96 5.38 3.22
N LEU A 62 0.28 4.89 3.28
CA LEU A 62 1.27 5.33 4.28
C LEU A 62 1.54 6.83 4.14
N ILE A 63 1.87 7.29 2.92
CA ILE A 63 2.16 8.71 2.65
C ILE A 63 0.92 9.56 2.93
N PHE A 64 -0.25 9.12 2.45
CA PHE A 64 -1.51 9.82 2.70
C PHE A 64 -1.79 9.99 4.19
N MET A 65 -1.66 8.91 4.97
CA MET A 65 -1.89 8.94 6.42
C MET A 65 -0.86 9.82 7.14
N ALA A 66 0.41 9.73 6.76
CA ALA A 66 1.46 10.56 7.34
C ALA A 66 1.16 12.05 7.15
N LEU A 67 0.79 12.48 5.94
CA LEU A 67 0.45 13.87 5.62
C LEU A 67 -0.84 14.31 6.32
N SER A 68 -1.88 13.45 6.32
CA SER A 68 -3.15 13.74 6.99
C SER A 68 -2.96 13.91 8.50
N LEU A 69 -2.21 13.02 9.16
CA LEU A 69 -1.92 13.10 10.59
C LEU A 69 -1.01 14.30 10.93
N GLN A 70 -0.08 14.66 10.03
CA GLN A 70 0.74 15.85 10.21
C GLN A 70 -0.07 17.14 10.21
N THR A 71 -1.11 17.24 9.36
CA THR A 71 -2.02 18.39 9.36
C THR A 71 -2.83 18.50 10.64
N GLU A 72 -3.32 17.38 11.17
CA GLU A 72 -4.04 17.35 12.47
C GLU A 72 -3.11 17.68 13.65
N THR A 73 -1.84 17.35 13.53
CA THR A 73 -0.83 17.68 14.54
C THR A 73 -0.80 19.18 14.88
N LYS A 74 -1.01 20.05 13.88
CA LYS A 74 -1.01 21.51 14.06
C LYS A 74 -2.24 22.03 14.81
N ARG A 75 -3.31 21.23 14.88
CA ARG A 75 -4.59 21.58 15.50
C ARG A 75 -5.11 20.46 16.41
N LEU A 76 -4.19 19.76 17.10
CA LEU A 76 -4.49 18.55 17.86
C LEU A 76 -5.56 18.79 18.91
N HIS A 77 -5.50 19.92 19.62
CA HIS A 77 -6.51 20.31 20.62
C HIS A 77 -7.93 20.40 20.03
N LEU A 78 -8.08 20.97 18.83
CA LEU A 78 -9.39 21.04 18.17
C LEU A 78 -9.85 19.67 17.69
N TRP A 79 -8.93 18.82 17.27
CA TRP A 79 -9.24 17.49 16.75
C TRP A 79 -9.69 16.54 17.87
N LEU A 80 -9.02 16.57 19.05
CA LEU A 80 -9.35 15.73 20.19
C LEU A 80 -10.60 16.23 20.96
N HIS A 81 -10.88 17.54 20.94
CA HIS A 81 -12.10 18.10 21.56
C HIS A 81 -13.35 17.98 20.69
N THR A 82 -13.27 17.34 19.50
CA THR A 82 -14.48 17.06 18.74
C THR A 82 -15.36 16.03 19.48
N PRO A 83 -16.71 16.19 19.48
CA PRO A 83 -17.62 15.29 20.18
C PRO A 83 -17.76 13.91 19.49
N GLN A 84 -16.83 13.54 18.65
CA GLN A 84 -16.80 12.26 17.93
C GLN A 84 -15.72 11.34 18.52
N PRO A 85 -16.00 10.03 18.69
CA PRO A 85 -14.99 9.09 19.16
C PRO A 85 -13.82 9.00 18.18
N VAL A 86 -12.60 8.85 18.69
CA VAL A 86 -11.35 8.76 17.92
C VAL A 86 -11.44 7.68 16.84
N PHE A 87 -12.08 6.56 17.14
CA PHE A 87 -12.34 5.50 16.15
C PHE A 87 -12.98 6.04 14.86
N ARG A 88 -14.01 6.88 14.97
CA ARG A 88 -14.69 7.46 13.79
C ARG A 88 -13.79 8.43 13.04
N LEU A 89 -13.02 9.24 13.76
CA LEU A 89 -12.10 10.21 13.17
C LEU A 89 -11.01 9.52 12.32
N VAL A 90 -10.39 8.48 12.88
CA VAL A 90 -9.32 7.74 12.19
C VAL A 90 -9.87 6.87 11.06
N SER A 91 -11.00 6.18 11.30
CA SER A 91 -11.63 5.35 10.26
C SER A 91 -12.09 6.16 9.05
N ALA A 92 -12.59 7.40 9.25
CA ALA A 92 -12.94 8.28 8.13
C ALA A 92 -11.72 8.63 7.27
N LYS A 93 -10.56 8.89 7.90
CA LYS A 93 -9.31 9.14 7.17
C LYS A 93 -8.86 7.92 6.38
N LEU A 94 -8.88 6.73 6.99
CA LEU A 94 -8.52 5.48 6.32
C LEU A 94 -9.45 5.18 5.14
N LEU A 95 -10.76 5.42 5.28
CA LEU A 95 -11.72 5.21 4.19
C LEU A 95 -11.47 6.15 3.00
N ILE A 96 -11.18 7.42 3.26
CA ILE A 96 -10.85 8.37 2.18
C ILE A 96 -9.50 8.01 1.54
N ALA A 97 -8.50 7.62 2.34
CA ALA A 97 -7.22 7.13 1.83
C ALA A 97 -7.39 5.88 0.96
N PHE A 98 -8.21 4.94 1.39
CA PHE A 98 -8.51 3.72 0.65
C PHE A 98 -9.24 4.01 -0.67
N GLY A 99 -10.28 4.85 -0.65
CA GLY A 99 -10.98 5.26 -1.87
C GLY A 99 -10.06 5.97 -2.87
N SER A 100 -9.17 6.83 -2.38
CA SER A 100 -8.18 7.52 -3.22
C SER A 100 -7.12 6.57 -3.78
N LEU A 101 -6.67 5.58 -3.00
CA LEU A 101 -5.80 4.49 -3.47
C LEU A 101 -6.45 3.75 -4.64
N LEU A 102 -7.71 3.32 -4.49
CA LEU A 102 -8.40 2.57 -5.54
C LEU A 102 -8.50 3.35 -6.85
N VAL A 103 -8.83 4.64 -6.79
CA VAL A 103 -8.91 5.50 -7.98
C VAL A 103 -7.55 5.63 -8.66
N SER A 104 -6.50 5.96 -7.91
CA SER A 104 -5.15 6.15 -8.45
C SER A 104 -4.55 4.85 -8.97
N LEU A 105 -4.74 3.74 -8.24
CA LEU A 105 -4.25 2.41 -8.62
C LEU A 105 -4.96 1.91 -9.88
N PHE A 106 -6.28 2.12 -10.00
CA PHE A 106 -7.02 1.77 -11.22
C PHE A 106 -6.44 2.44 -12.46
N VAL A 107 -6.17 3.75 -12.38
CA VAL A 107 -5.55 4.49 -13.49
C VAL A 107 -4.15 3.92 -13.79
N SER A 108 -3.33 3.64 -12.78
CA SER A 108 -1.99 3.09 -12.95
C SER A 108 -2.01 1.69 -13.60
N VAL A 109 -2.92 0.82 -13.15
CA VAL A 109 -3.09 -0.54 -13.70
C VAL A 109 -3.53 -0.49 -15.17
N LEU A 110 -4.41 0.45 -15.54
CA LEU A 110 -4.81 0.63 -16.94
C LEU A 110 -3.59 0.97 -17.82
N PHE A 111 -2.73 1.90 -17.40
CA PHE A 111 -1.52 2.22 -18.15
C PHE A 111 -0.54 1.04 -18.23
N THR A 112 -0.36 0.31 -17.13
CA THR A 112 0.50 -0.89 -17.11
C THR A 112 -0.03 -1.97 -18.06
N TYR A 113 -1.35 -2.17 -18.09
CA TYR A 113 -2.00 -3.10 -19.00
C TYR A 113 -1.80 -2.69 -20.47
N ILE A 114 -2.04 -1.41 -20.82
CA ILE A 114 -1.82 -0.89 -22.18
C ILE A 114 -0.36 -1.07 -22.59
N ALA A 115 0.59 -0.75 -21.70
CA ALA A 115 2.00 -0.92 -21.96
C ALA A 115 2.41 -2.39 -22.17
N SER A 116 1.72 -3.33 -21.51
CA SER A 116 1.98 -4.77 -21.65
C SER A 116 1.60 -5.30 -23.04
N LEU A 117 0.63 -4.68 -23.73
CA LEU A 117 0.25 -5.06 -25.10
C LEU A 117 1.40 -4.79 -26.08
N GLY A 118 2.09 -3.66 -25.94
CA GLY A 118 3.27 -3.37 -26.77
C GLY A 118 4.44 -4.32 -26.50
N ILE A 119 4.62 -4.74 -25.23
CA ILE A 119 5.62 -5.77 -24.87
C ILE A 119 5.28 -7.10 -25.53
N LYS A 120 4.00 -7.51 -25.49
CA LYS A 120 3.53 -8.74 -26.14
C LYS A 120 3.90 -8.75 -27.63
N GLU A 121 3.55 -7.70 -28.36
CA GLU A 121 3.75 -7.62 -29.81
C GLU A 121 5.23 -7.64 -30.22
N ARG A 122 6.10 -7.01 -29.43
CA ARG A 122 7.52 -6.81 -29.78
C ARG A 122 8.43 -7.98 -29.39
N TYR A 123 8.18 -8.57 -28.20
CA TYR A 123 9.14 -9.47 -27.58
C TYR A 123 8.68 -10.92 -27.45
N PHE A 124 7.39 -11.21 -27.64
CA PHE A 124 6.85 -12.54 -27.47
C PHE A 124 6.23 -13.04 -28.78
N HIS A 125 6.52 -14.26 -29.16
CA HIS A 125 5.73 -14.97 -30.15
C HIS A 125 4.36 -15.28 -29.58
N GLU A 126 3.30 -15.32 -30.39
CA GLU A 126 1.91 -15.48 -29.94
C GLU A 126 1.70 -16.71 -29.03
N GLU A 127 2.42 -17.81 -29.33
CA GLU A 127 2.34 -19.06 -28.56
C GLU A 127 3.01 -18.98 -27.17
N MET A 128 3.90 -18.00 -26.95
CA MET A 128 4.66 -17.85 -25.70
C MET A 128 4.03 -16.85 -24.70
N TRP A 129 2.97 -16.14 -25.12
CA TRP A 129 2.25 -15.19 -24.29
C TRP A 129 0.92 -15.78 -23.83
N ASN A 130 0.82 -16.15 -22.56
CA ASN A 130 -0.43 -16.56 -21.95
C ASN A 130 -1.16 -15.36 -21.33
N HIS A 131 -2.17 -14.84 -22.03
CA HIS A 131 -2.93 -13.65 -21.63
C HIS A 131 -3.73 -13.89 -20.34
N GLU A 132 -4.33 -15.06 -20.18
CA GLU A 132 -5.08 -15.43 -18.98
C GLU A 132 -4.17 -15.45 -17.75
N LEU A 133 -3.01 -16.07 -17.87
CA LEU A 133 -2.01 -16.13 -16.81
C LEU A 133 -1.51 -14.73 -16.42
N PHE A 134 -1.32 -13.85 -17.39
CA PHE A 134 -0.90 -12.47 -17.15
C PHE A 134 -1.95 -11.69 -16.37
N ILE A 135 -3.24 -11.82 -16.73
CA ILE A 135 -4.33 -11.17 -16.01
C ILE A 135 -4.47 -11.72 -14.59
N GLN A 136 -4.46 -13.05 -14.42
CA GLN A 136 -4.58 -13.68 -13.10
C GLN A 136 -3.47 -13.24 -12.14
N SER A 137 -2.23 -13.26 -12.61
CA SER A 137 -1.09 -12.80 -11.79
C SER A 137 -1.14 -11.28 -11.53
N GLY A 138 -1.60 -10.49 -12.50
CA GLY A 138 -1.82 -9.05 -12.34
C GLY A 138 -2.87 -8.73 -11.27
N VAL A 139 -3.99 -9.44 -11.26
CA VAL A 139 -5.04 -9.29 -10.23
C VAL A 139 -4.50 -9.62 -8.83
N LEU A 140 -3.72 -10.69 -8.69
CA LEU A 140 -3.08 -11.08 -7.44
C LEU A 140 -2.07 -10.03 -6.97
N ALA A 141 -1.28 -9.47 -7.89
CA ALA A 141 -0.34 -8.40 -7.58
C ALA A 141 -1.06 -7.14 -7.10
N VAL A 142 -2.14 -6.73 -7.77
CA VAL A 142 -2.97 -5.57 -7.36
C VAL A 142 -3.57 -5.79 -5.98
N LEU A 143 -4.13 -6.97 -5.71
CA LEU A 143 -4.68 -7.31 -4.40
C LEU A 143 -3.60 -7.24 -3.30
N SER A 144 -2.41 -7.76 -3.59
CA SER A 144 -1.26 -7.72 -2.68
C SER A 144 -0.82 -6.27 -2.38
N ILE A 145 -0.79 -5.40 -3.40
CA ILE A 145 -0.48 -3.96 -3.26
C ILE A 145 -1.50 -3.28 -2.36
N VAL A 146 -2.80 -3.54 -2.56
CA VAL A 146 -3.87 -2.96 -1.73
C VAL A 146 -3.73 -3.40 -0.27
N LEU A 147 -3.56 -4.70 0.00
CA LEU A 147 -3.41 -5.22 1.35
C LEU A 147 -2.16 -4.65 2.04
N LEU A 148 -1.03 -4.61 1.33
CA LEU A 148 0.20 -4.03 1.83
C LEU A 148 0.05 -2.54 2.14
N SER A 149 -0.61 -1.78 1.26
CA SER A 149 -0.84 -0.35 1.45
C SER A 149 -1.70 -0.06 2.70
N VAL A 150 -2.75 -0.85 2.93
CA VAL A 150 -3.59 -0.75 4.15
C VAL A 150 -2.76 -1.08 5.39
N HIS A 151 -1.97 -2.14 5.35
CA HIS A 151 -1.11 -2.54 6.48
C HIS A 151 -0.11 -1.44 6.83
N MET A 152 0.55 -0.86 5.82
CA MET A 152 1.49 0.25 6.00
C MET A 152 0.82 1.51 6.58
N ALA A 153 -0.43 1.80 6.21
CA ALA A 153 -1.19 2.92 6.77
C ALA A 153 -1.47 2.73 8.27
N VAL A 154 -1.85 1.51 8.68
CA VAL A 154 -2.10 1.18 10.09
C VAL A 154 -0.81 1.25 10.92
N LEU A 155 0.30 0.76 10.40
CA LEU A 155 1.61 0.89 11.04
C LEU A 155 2.03 2.36 11.17
N CYS A 156 1.80 3.18 10.12
CA CYS A 156 2.06 4.61 10.17
C CYS A 156 1.28 5.30 11.30
N LEU A 157 0.00 4.98 11.46
CA LEU A 157 -0.83 5.47 12.56
C LEU A 157 -0.23 5.09 13.91
N PHE A 158 0.14 3.82 14.10
CA PHE A 158 0.70 3.30 15.35
C PHE A 158 2.00 4.03 15.74
N TYR A 159 2.96 4.14 14.80
CA TYR A 159 4.21 4.85 15.08
C TYR A 159 4.03 6.36 15.28
N TRP A 160 3.05 6.96 14.60
CA TRP A 160 2.69 8.35 14.84
C TRP A 160 2.18 8.55 16.28
N VAL A 161 1.32 7.66 16.78
CA VAL A 161 0.79 7.71 18.14
C VAL A 161 1.93 7.58 19.17
N ILE A 162 2.80 6.58 18.99
CA ILE A 162 3.98 6.40 19.87
C ILE A 162 4.86 7.66 19.84
N TYR A 163 5.10 8.23 18.67
CA TYR A 163 5.87 9.47 18.54
C TYR A 163 5.24 10.60 19.35
N ARG A 164 3.92 10.72 19.32
CA ARG A 164 3.21 11.76 20.09
C ARG A 164 3.37 11.58 21.59
N ILE A 165 3.22 10.37 22.08
CA ILE A 165 3.42 10.04 23.50
C ILE A 165 4.87 10.32 23.93
N CYS A 166 5.85 9.84 23.15
CA CYS A 166 7.26 10.08 23.45
C CYS A 166 7.61 11.58 23.42
N LYS A 167 7.00 12.34 22.52
CA LYS A 167 7.23 13.79 22.41
C LYS A 167 6.72 14.58 23.61
N GLN A 168 5.66 14.10 24.28
CA GLN A 168 5.17 14.69 25.53
C GLN A 168 6.14 14.45 26.69
N MET A 169 6.73 13.24 26.74
CA MET A 169 7.64 12.86 27.84
C MET A 169 9.06 13.39 27.63
N ILE A 170 9.65 13.18 26.44
CA ILE A 170 11.04 13.50 26.12
C ILE A 170 11.12 14.12 24.72
N PRO A 171 10.83 15.43 24.58
CA PRO A 171 10.68 16.09 23.27
C PRO A 171 11.90 15.95 22.35
N LYS A 172 13.14 16.06 22.93
CA LYS A 172 14.40 16.04 22.15
C LYS A 172 14.78 14.67 21.61
N LEU A 173 14.37 13.59 22.28
CA LEU A 173 14.76 12.22 21.93
C LEU A 173 13.62 11.40 21.33
N SER A 174 12.43 11.99 21.18
CA SER A 174 11.23 11.29 20.72
C SER A 174 11.41 10.53 19.39
N GLY A 175 12.10 11.14 18.41
CA GLY A 175 12.36 10.51 17.13
C GLY A 175 13.31 9.30 17.25
N LEU A 176 14.35 9.41 18.06
CA LEU A 176 15.29 8.32 18.29
C LEU A 176 14.63 7.15 19.03
N ILE A 177 13.80 7.44 20.05
CA ILE A 177 13.06 6.42 20.79
C ILE A 177 12.12 5.65 19.84
N VAL A 178 11.37 6.35 18.98
CA VAL A 178 10.49 5.70 18.01
C VAL A 178 11.27 4.85 17.01
N ALA A 179 12.43 5.31 16.53
CA ALA A 179 13.30 4.53 15.69
C ALA A 179 13.80 3.26 16.40
N LEU A 180 14.22 3.36 17.64
CA LEU A 180 14.64 2.19 18.44
C LEU A 180 13.48 1.20 18.63
N ILE A 181 12.26 1.68 18.93
CA ILE A 181 11.07 0.84 19.05
C ILE A 181 10.77 0.14 17.72
N TYR A 182 10.88 0.86 16.59
CA TYR A 182 10.69 0.28 15.26
C TYR A 182 11.68 -0.87 14.99
N PHE A 183 12.95 -0.66 15.23
CA PHE A 183 13.98 -1.69 15.04
C PHE A 183 13.81 -2.86 15.99
N LEU A 184 13.49 -2.59 17.27
CA LEU A 184 13.27 -3.63 18.27
C LEU A 184 12.06 -4.50 17.92
N LEU A 185 10.91 -3.89 17.59
CA LEU A 185 9.72 -4.62 17.19
C LEU A 185 9.94 -5.40 15.89
N GLY A 186 10.65 -4.81 14.91
CA GLY A 186 11.02 -5.50 13.68
C GLY A 186 11.93 -6.70 13.92
N TRP A 187 12.92 -6.56 14.81
CA TRP A 187 13.80 -7.66 15.20
C TRP A 187 13.05 -8.77 15.93
N LEU A 188 12.21 -8.42 16.91
CA LEU A 188 11.38 -9.39 17.64
C LEU A 188 10.45 -10.15 16.69
N PHE A 189 9.79 -9.42 15.77
CA PHE A 189 8.91 -10.03 14.76
C PHE A 189 9.69 -10.94 13.82
N SER A 190 10.89 -10.56 13.40
CA SER A 190 11.77 -11.42 12.59
C SER A 190 12.17 -12.71 13.31
N GLN A 191 12.44 -12.66 14.63
CA GLN A 191 12.70 -13.88 15.40
C GLN A 191 11.44 -14.75 15.54
N PHE A 192 10.28 -14.11 15.76
CA PHE A 192 8.99 -14.81 15.83
C PHE A 192 8.68 -15.56 14.53
N MET A 193 8.95 -14.96 13.37
CA MET A 193 8.76 -15.59 12.06
C MET A 193 9.57 -16.87 11.85
N LYS A 194 10.66 -17.07 12.60
CA LYS A 194 11.50 -18.27 12.52
C LYS A 194 11.00 -19.42 13.43
N THR A 195 9.96 -19.18 14.22
CA THR A 195 9.43 -20.17 15.15
C THR A 195 8.42 -21.10 14.48
N ASN A 196 8.37 -22.35 14.96
CA ASN A 196 7.34 -23.33 14.53
C ASN A 196 5.92 -22.82 14.81
N ILE A 197 5.76 -21.95 15.83
CA ILE A 197 4.46 -21.33 16.16
C ILE A 197 3.96 -20.48 15.01
N PHE A 198 4.85 -19.68 14.42
CA PHE A 198 4.50 -18.86 13.26
C PHE A 198 4.11 -19.71 12.05
N GLU A 199 4.87 -20.76 11.77
CA GLU A 199 4.54 -21.71 10.69
C GLU A 199 3.19 -22.41 10.92
N TRP A 200 2.89 -22.81 12.15
CA TRP A 200 1.60 -23.39 12.50
C TRP A 200 0.45 -22.40 12.32
N LEU A 201 0.65 -21.12 12.71
CA LEU A 201 -0.36 -20.07 12.57
C LEU A 201 -0.62 -19.65 11.12
N THR A 202 0.40 -19.71 10.27
CA THR A 202 0.35 -19.15 8.91
C THR A 202 0.38 -20.20 7.81
N GLY A 203 0.82 -21.42 8.09
CA GLY A 203 1.10 -22.46 7.09
C GLY A 203 -0.12 -23.24 6.58
N TRP A 204 -1.33 -22.95 7.06
CA TRP A 204 -2.55 -23.66 6.66
C TRP A 204 -3.27 -22.99 5.48
N GLY A 205 -4.12 -23.78 4.80
CA GLY A 205 -4.92 -23.26 3.67
C GLY A 205 -4.06 -22.87 2.48
N LYS A 206 -3.05 -23.66 2.12
CA LYS A 206 -2.17 -23.39 0.96
C LYS A 206 -2.96 -23.51 -0.34
N ILE A 207 -3.01 -22.43 -1.11
CA ILE A 207 -3.61 -22.37 -2.44
C ILE A 207 -2.48 -22.17 -3.44
N ALA A 208 -2.48 -23.00 -4.48
CA ALA A 208 -1.60 -22.81 -5.62
C ALA A 208 -2.13 -21.65 -6.48
N VAL A 209 -1.32 -20.65 -6.68
CA VAL A 209 -1.66 -19.48 -7.50
C VAL A 209 -0.70 -19.36 -8.68
N PRO A 210 -1.19 -18.95 -9.84
CA PRO A 210 -0.33 -18.73 -10.99
C PRO A 210 0.55 -17.51 -10.75
N GLY A 211 1.85 -17.69 -10.84
CA GLY A 211 2.85 -16.64 -10.90
C GLY A 211 3.49 -16.61 -12.29
N ILE A 212 4.15 -15.51 -12.60
CA ILE A 212 4.86 -15.32 -13.85
C ILE A 212 6.33 -15.09 -13.57
N THR A 213 7.19 -15.75 -14.37
CA THR A 213 8.61 -15.44 -14.44
C THR A 213 8.98 -15.22 -15.90
N PHE A 214 9.66 -14.12 -16.19
CA PHE A 214 10.23 -13.86 -17.50
C PHE A 214 11.65 -14.37 -17.53
N LYS A 215 11.98 -15.20 -18.54
CA LYS A 215 13.34 -15.64 -18.82
C LYS A 215 13.74 -15.23 -20.22
N TYR A 216 14.99 -14.82 -20.38
CA TYR A 216 15.59 -14.60 -21.68
C TYR A 216 16.36 -15.85 -22.08
N ASN A 217 15.99 -16.42 -23.26
CA ASN A 217 16.70 -17.51 -23.90
C ASN A 217 17.41 -16.96 -25.15
N THR A 218 18.65 -17.31 -25.34
CA THR A 218 19.46 -16.82 -26.49
C THR A 218 18.93 -17.29 -27.87
N THR A 219 18.16 -18.40 -27.92
CA THR A 219 17.59 -18.95 -29.14
C THR A 219 16.16 -18.48 -29.43
N GLU A 220 15.36 -18.28 -28.40
CA GLU A 220 13.91 -18.02 -28.49
C GLU A 220 13.51 -16.61 -28.01
N GLY A 221 14.48 -15.81 -27.49
CA GLY A 221 14.20 -14.50 -26.96
C GLY A 221 13.55 -14.54 -25.54
N TRP A 222 12.62 -13.66 -25.27
CA TRP A 222 11.90 -13.62 -24.01
C TRP A 222 10.79 -14.66 -23.95
N ILE A 223 10.79 -15.46 -22.89
CA ILE A 223 9.81 -16.53 -22.63
C ILE A 223 9.08 -16.21 -21.32
N MET A 224 7.75 -16.30 -21.35
CA MET A 224 6.91 -16.26 -20.15
C MET A 224 6.76 -17.67 -19.59
N ILE A 225 7.29 -17.89 -18.38
CA ILE A 225 7.20 -19.19 -17.71
C ILE A 225 6.19 -19.07 -16.58
N GLN A 226 5.22 -19.99 -16.61
CA GLN A 226 4.32 -20.17 -15.47
C GLN A 226 5.09 -20.75 -14.29
N LYS A 227 5.03 -20.06 -13.16
CA LYS A 227 5.52 -20.54 -11.86
C LYS A 227 4.32 -20.72 -10.95
N ILE A 228 4.15 -21.90 -10.41
CA ILE A 228 3.13 -22.12 -9.39
C ILE A 228 3.72 -21.66 -8.07
N GLU A 229 3.12 -20.62 -7.50
CA GLU A 229 3.44 -20.13 -6.17
C GLU A 229 2.35 -20.58 -5.18
N THR A 230 2.73 -20.79 -3.93
CA THR A 230 1.78 -21.15 -2.89
C THR A 230 1.54 -19.98 -1.97
N ILE A 231 0.29 -19.50 -1.92
CA ILE A 231 -0.13 -18.50 -0.94
C ILE A 231 -0.92 -19.22 0.15
N SER A 232 -0.61 -18.93 1.41
CA SER A 232 -1.37 -19.49 2.52
C SER A 232 -2.46 -18.52 2.98
N ILE A 233 -3.69 -19.03 3.12
CA ILE A 233 -4.81 -18.28 3.71
C ILE A 233 -4.46 -17.90 5.15
N GLY A 234 -3.80 -18.80 5.88
CA GLY A 234 -3.36 -18.58 7.25
C GLY A 234 -2.51 -17.33 7.42
N ALA A 235 -1.58 -17.06 6.47
CA ALA A 235 -0.80 -15.84 6.49
C ALA A 235 -1.69 -14.60 6.30
N GLY A 236 -2.62 -14.62 5.33
CA GLY A 236 -3.56 -13.52 5.11
C GLY A 236 -4.40 -13.21 6.35
N VAL A 237 -4.95 -14.24 7.00
CA VAL A 237 -5.73 -14.09 8.24
C VAL A 237 -4.86 -13.56 9.37
N PHE A 238 -3.66 -14.09 9.55
CA PHE A 238 -2.73 -13.63 10.58
C PHE A 238 -2.39 -12.14 10.44
N TYR A 239 -1.97 -11.71 9.24
CA TYR A 239 -1.66 -10.28 9.00
C TYR A 239 -2.90 -9.39 9.11
N GLY A 240 -4.09 -9.88 8.73
CA GLY A 240 -5.35 -9.18 8.92
C GLY A 240 -5.68 -8.95 10.39
N ILE A 241 -5.57 -9.99 11.21
CA ILE A 241 -5.77 -9.89 12.67
C ILE A 241 -4.74 -8.94 13.29
N MET A 242 -3.47 -9.06 12.92
CA MET A 242 -2.41 -8.16 13.40
C MET A 242 -2.71 -6.70 13.05
N ALA A 243 -3.16 -6.41 11.83
CA ALA A 243 -3.54 -5.06 11.44
C ALA A 243 -4.70 -4.52 12.30
N ILE A 244 -5.73 -5.34 12.57
CA ILE A 244 -6.84 -4.95 13.45
C ILE A 244 -6.35 -4.69 14.88
N LEU A 245 -5.50 -5.54 15.45
CA LEU A 245 -4.95 -5.38 16.79
C LEU A 245 -4.11 -4.09 16.90
N VAL A 246 -3.26 -3.82 15.93
CA VAL A 246 -2.44 -2.59 15.87
C VAL A 246 -3.34 -1.36 15.73
N PHE A 247 -4.40 -1.43 14.92
CA PHE A 247 -5.37 -0.35 14.78
C PHE A 247 -6.11 -0.07 16.08
N CYS A 248 -6.67 -1.11 16.73
CA CYS A 248 -7.35 -0.97 18.03
C CYS A 248 -6.43 -0.43 19.11
N SER A 249 -5.19 -0.92 19.17
CA SER A 249 -4.17 -0.43 20.12
C SER A 249 -3.84 1.04 19.89
N SER A 250 -3.75 1.47 18.63
CA SER A 250 -3.50 2.87 18.28
C SER A 250 -4.62 3.77 18.75
N ILE A 251 -5.88 3.38 18.56
CA ILE A 251 -7.05 4.14 19.02
C ILE A 251 -7.08 4.23 20.53
N TRP A 252 -6.88 3.11 21.22
CA TRP A 252 -6.84 3.06 22.68
C TRP A 252 -5.75 3.95 23.26
N LEU A 253 -4.57 3.99 22.63
CA LEU A 253 -3.47 4.86 23.02
C LEU A 253 -3.80 6.34 22.81
N ILE A 254 -4.49 6.70 21.72
CA ILE A 254 -4.92 8.08 21.48
C ILE A 254 -5.91 8.51 22.55
N ASP A 255 -6.93 7.68 22.84
CA ASP A 255 -7.98 8.01 23.82
C ASP A 255 -7.44 8.18 25.25
N ARG A 256 -6.36 7.46 25.62
CA ARG A 256 -5.89 7.42 27.03
C ARG A 256 -4.58 8.13 27.31
N LYS A 257 -3.73 8.32 26.31
CA LYS A 257 -2.34 8.75 26.53
C LYS A 257 -1.93 9.97 25.71
N VAL A 258 -2.67 10.32 24.66
CA VAL A 258 -2.39 11.55 23.91
C VAL A 258 -3.18 12.68 24.55
N GLU A 259 -2.51 13.37 25.49
CA GLU A 259 -3.04 14.58 26.13
C GLU A 259 -2.75 15.80 25.24
N VAL A 260 -3.61 16.82 25.37
CA VAL A 260 -3.50 18.09 24.65
C VAL A 260 -2.70 19.11 25.45
#